data_d2814354f72c29ae86485a73533e2f2f
#
_entry.id   d2814354f72c29ae86485a73533e2f2f
#
_cell.length_a   1.000
_cell.length_b   1.000
_cell.length_c   1.000
_cell.angle_alpha   90.00
_cell.angle_beta   90.00
_cell.angle_gamma   90.00
#
_symmetry.space_group_name_H-M   'P 1'
#
loop_
_entity.id
_entity.type
_entity.pdbx_description
1 polymer ?
#
loop_
_entity_poly.entity_id
_entity_poly.type
_entity_poly.pdbx_seq_one_letter_code
_entity_poly.pdbx_strand_id
1 'polypeptide(L)'
;MIHQPRRDFFRTAARTGLALGLAAAGRPLIALSPREGAAPGDDVMLLNTALALEHEAIWAYGLAGKSGLLSAKAKEVGLAFQGSHEIHRDLIVDAVKRKGGSPVEPKKEYVFGVPLVNEKDVLELAFKLEVGAARAYLTVVDKFQDRALSASAGRILSDEVLHATVLRSVLGRDVVPTFRLIEN
;
A
#
# COMPACT_ATOMS: atom_id res chain seq x y z
N MET A 1 9.87 -20.65 -29.39
CA MET A 1 11.20 -20.80 -28.76
C MET A 1 11.81 -19.43 -28.55
N ILE A 2 11.42 -18.72 -27.47
CA ILE A 2 12.12 -17.53 -27.01
C ILE A 2 12.07 -17.61 -25.49
N HIS A 3 13.22 -18.02 -24.93
CA HIS A 3 13.32 -18.21 -23.48
C HIS A 3 14.49 -17.43 -22.95
N GLN A 4 14.23 -16.62 -21.93
CA GLN A 4 15.09 -16.04 -20.90
C GLN A 4 16.10 -14.94 -21.30
N PRO A 5 15.98 -13.78 -20.65
CA PRO A 5 17.12 -13.21 -19.92
C PRO A 5 16.71 -12.33 -18.70
N ARG A 6 15.91 -12.82 -17.77
CA ARG A 6 15.63 -12.04 -16.55
C ARG A 6 16.41 -12.49 -15.31
N ARG A 7 17.02 -13.68 -15.36
CA ARG A 7 17.78 -14.23 -14.21
C ARG A 7 19.24 -13.80 -14.14
N ASP A 8 19.81 -13.32 -15.23
CA ASP A 8 21.26 -13.03 -15.28
C ASP A 8 21.63 -11.60 -14.92
N PHE A 9 20.68 -10.68 -14.90
CA PHE A 9 20.90 -9.28 -14.51
C PHE A 9 21.35 -9.14 -13.04
N PHE A 10 20.87 -10.01 -12.16
CA PHE A 10 21.21 -9.93 -10.73
C PHE A 10 22.48 -10.70 -10.32
N ARG A 11 23.08 -11.48 -11.21
CA ARG A 11 24.31 -12.25 -10.91
C ARG A 11 25.61 -11.52 -11.23
N THR A 12 25.58 -10.49 -12.06
CA THR A 12 26.81 -9.79 -12.52
C THR A 12 27.22 -8.60 -11.65
N ALA A 13 26.35 -8.13 -10.74
CA ALA A 13 26.65 -7.00 -9.86
C ALA A 13 27.50 -7.34 -8.62
N ALA A 14 27.89 -8.61 -8.43
CA ALA A 14 28.53 -9.07 -7.19
C ALA A 14 30.07 -9.29 -7.30
N ARG A 15 30.71 -8.94 -8.42
CA ARG A 15 32.17 -9.20 -8.60
C ARG A 15 32.90 -8.09 -9.37
N THR A 16 32.94 -6.88 -8.84
CA THR A 16 34.05 -5.95 -9.09
C THR A 16 34.22 -5.07 -7.87
N GLY A 17 35.03 -5.54 -6.95
CA GLY A 17 35.60 -4.71 -5.93
C GLY A 17 36.58 -3.75 -6.61
N LEU A 18 36.23 -2.48 -6.73
CA LEU A 18 37.12 -1.40 -7.03
C LEU A 18 37.27 -0.54 -5.79
N ALA A 19 38.34 -0.78 -5.05
CA ALA A 19 38.80 0.10 -4.01
C ALA A 19 39.32 1.39 -4.68
N LEU A 20 38.52 2.45 -4.65
CA LEU A 20 39.02 3.80 -4.92
C LEU A 20 39.07 4.52 -3.58
N GLY A 21 40.28 4.60 -3.06
CA GLY A 21 40.61 5.52 -2.00
C GLY A 21 40.45 6.95 -2.50
N LEU A 22 39.48 7.65 -1.98
CA LEU A 22 39.38 9.11 -2.04
C LEU A 22 39.40 9.63 -0.61
N ALA A 23 40.59 10.14 -0.24
CA ALA A 23 40.67 11.08 0.86
C ALA A 23 39.94 12.34 0.43
N ALA A 24 38.77 12.60 0.99
CA ALA A 24 38.04 13.85 0.82
C ALA A 24 37.59 14.36 2.18
N ALA A 25 38.07 15.58 2.45
CA ALA A 25 37.74 16.46 3.54
C ALA A 25 36.35 16.24 4.18
N GLY A 26 36.35 16.25 5.51
CA GLY A 26 35.21 16.02 6.38
C GLY A 26 34.04 16.94 6.05
N ARG A 27 33.01 16.36 5.48
CA ARG A 27 31.64 16.81 5.68
C ARG A 27 31.09 16.00 6.86
N PRO A 28 30.58 16.64 7.90
CA PRO A 28 29.93 15.89 8.96
C PRO A 28 28.80 15.08 8.32
N LEU A 29 28.83 13.77 8.49
CA LEU A 29 27.62 12.97 8.38
C LEU A 29 26.60 13.67 9.27
N ILE A 30 25.59 14.25 8.67
CA ILE A 30 24.41 14.70 9.41
C ILE A 30 23.88 13.40 10.02
N ALA A 31 24.25 13.16 11.28
CA ALA A 31 23.56 12.21 12.10
C ALA A 31 22.12 12.71 12.10
N LEU A 32 21.22 12.01 11.39
CA LEU A 32 19.79 12.20 11.55
C LEU A 32 19.51 11.83 13.00
N SER A 33 19.52 12.85 13.85
CA SER A 33 19.08 12.72 15.24
C SER A 33 17.71 12.04 15.22
N PRO A 34 17.43 11.10 16.14
CA PRO A 34 16.07 10.63 16.34
C PRO A 34 15.19 11.87 16.48
N ARG A 35 14.08 11.91 15.76
CA ARG A 35 13.10 12.98 15.91
C ARG A 35 12.63 12.94 17.36
N GLU A 36 13.18 13.82 18.21
CA GLU A 36 12.70 14.02 19.57
C GLU A 36 11.27 14.57 19.47
N GLY A 37 10.31 13.84 20.06
CA GLY A 37 9.06 14.46 20.45
C GLY A 37 7.74 13.79 20.12
N ALA A 38 7.68 12.62 19.50
CA ALA A 38 6.38 11.95 19.41
C ALA A 38 6.22 10.91 20.54
N ALA A 39 5.06 10.91 21.22
CA ALA A 39 4.81 9.97 22.31
C ALA A 39 4.72 8.52 21.82
N PRO A 40 5.08 7.49 22.61
CA PRO A 40 5.02 6.08 22.22
C PRO A 40 3.66 5.60 21.69
N GLY A 41 2.58 6.38 21.89
CA GLY A 41 1.24 6.09 21.39
C GLY A 41 1.00 6.48 19.93
N ASP A 42 1.85 7.30 19.31
CA ASP A 42 1.60 7.82 17.95
C ASP A 42 1.67 6.73 16.89
N ASP A 43 2.65 5.80 16.98
CA ASP A 43 2.75 4.67 16.06
C ASP A 43 1.51 3.76 16.14
N VAL A 44 0.98 3.50 17.34
CA VAL A 44 -0.24 2.68 17.54
C VAL A 44 -1.46 3.37 16.92
N MET A 45 -1.58 4.67 17.08
CA MET A 45 -2.68 5.45 16.50
C MET A 45 -2.61 5.43 14.96
N LEU A 46 -1.43 5.64 14.39
CA LEU A 46 -1.22 5.59 12.94
C LEU A 46 -1.52 4.19 12.37
N LEU A 47 -1.04 3.14 13.04
CA LEU A 47 -1.32 1.75 12.66
C LEU A 47 -2.82 1.44 12.71
N ASN A 48 -3.52 1.85 13.76
CA ASN A 48 -4.96 1.62 13.86
C ASN A 48 -5.76 2.43 12.83
N THR A 49 -5.29 3.61 12.43
CA THR A 49 -5.88 4.37 11.32
C THR A 49 -5.73 3.61 10.01
N ALA A 50 -4.54 3.06 9.73
CA ALA A 50 -4.31 2.22 8.56
C ALA A 50 -5.15 0.93 8.61
N LEU A 51 -5.20 0.25 9.77
CA LEU A 51 -5.99 -0.96 9.96
C LEU A 51 -7.48 -0.77 9.66
N ALA A 52 -8.03 0.39 10.02
CA ALA A 52 -9.42 0.71 9.71
C ALA A 52 -9.68 0.79 8.20
N LEU A 53 -8.71 1.26 7.40
CA LEU A 53 -8.80 1.31 5.94
C LEU A 53 -8.72 -0.10 5.33
N GLU A 54 -7.84 -0.97 5.85
CA GLU A 54 -7.77 -2.35 5.39
C GLU A 54 -9.08 -3.11 5.64
N HIS A 55 -9.70 -2.91 6.80
CA HIS A 55 -11.01 -3.49 7.09
C HIS A 55 -12.09 -3.00 6.11
N GLU A 56 -12.09 -1.72 5.77
CA GLU A 56 -13.01 -1.14 4.79
C GLU A 56 -12.80 -1.72 3.40
N ALA A 57 -11.56 -1.84 2.94
CA ALA A 57 -11.21 -2.42 1.66
C ALA A 57 -11.63 -3.90 1.56
N ILE A 58 -11.31 -4.71 2.57
CA ILE A 58 -11.70 -6.13 2.63
C ILE A 58 -13.23 -6.27 2.52
N TRP A 59 -13.98 -5.43 3.23
CA TRP A 59 -15.44 -5.42 3.16
C TRP A 59 -15.93 -5.05 1.75
N ALA A 60 -15.37 -3.99 1.15
CA ALA A 60 -15.76 -3.51 -0.17
C ALA A 60 -15.52 -4.59 -1.25
N TYR A 61 -14.34 -5.22 -1.26
CA TYR A 61 -14.05 -6.31 -2.20
C TYR A 61 -14.92 -7.54 -1.95
N GLY A 62 -15.21 -7.88 -0.70
CA GLY A 62 -16.13 -8.95 -0.35
C GLY A 62 -17.57 -8.69 -0.84
N LEU A 63 -18.05 -7.44 -0.73
CA LEU A 63 -19.33 -7.00 -1.27
C LEU A 63 -19.34 -7.07 -2.81
N ALA A 64 -18.30 -6.53 -3.44
CA ALA A 64 -18.13 -6.57 -4.89
C ALA A 64 -18.14 -7.99 -5.45
N GLY A 65 -17.40 -8.91 -4.83
CA GLY A 65 -17.34 -10.31 -5.24
C GLY A 65 -18.66 -11.08 -5.15
N LYS A 66 -19.58 -10.63 -4.26
CA LYS A 66 -20.93 -11.20 -4.05
C LYS A 66 -22.01 -10.50 -4.85
N SER A 67 -21.74 -9.34 -5.46
CA SER A 67 -22.75 -8.50 -6.11
C SER A 67 -23.40 -9.13 -7.36
N GLY A 68 -22.72 -10.08 -8.00
CA GLY A 68 -23.13 -10.61 -9.30
C GLY A 68 -22.90 -9.64 -10.48
N LEU A 69 -22.33 -8.46 -10.22
CA LEU A 69 -22.13 -7.42 -11.23
C LEU A 69 -20.81 -7.54 -12.00
N LEU A 70 -19.83 -8.30 -11.44
CA LEU A 70 -18.50 -8.41 -12.02
C LEU A 70 -18.41 -9.53 -13.05
N SER A 71 -17.70 -9.28 -14.15
CA SER A 71 -17.21 -10.32 -15.04
C SER A 71 -16.28 -11.29 -14.30
N ALA A 72 -16.11 -12.50 -14.83
CA ALA A 72 -15.22 -13.49 -14.23
C ALA A 72 -13.79 -12.95 -14.03
N LYS A 73 -13.29 -12.19 -15.03
CA LYS A 73 -11.94 -11.60 -14.97
C LYS A 73 -11.82 -10.48 -13.92
N ALA A 74 -12.81 -9.60 -13.84
CA ALA A 74 -12.84 -8.55 -12.83
C ALA A 74 -12.96 -9.13 -11.41
N LYS A 75 -13.75 -10.18 -11.25
CA LYS A 75 -13.89 -10.90 -9.98
C LYS A 75 -12.58 -11.57 -9.55
N GLU A 76 -11.85 -12.20 -10.47
CA GLU A 76 -10.54 -12.80 -10.20
C GLU A 76 -9.55 -11.76 -9.66
N VAL A 77 -9.46 -10.60 -10.33
CA VAL A 77 -8.61 -9.47 -9.91
C VAL A 77 -9.05 -8.95 -8.54
N GLY A 78 -10.36 -8.74 -8.34
CA GLY A 78 -10.89 -8.27 -7.07
C GLY A 78 -10.58 -9.20 -5.90
N LEU A 79 -10.65 -10.52 -6.11
CA LEU A 79 -10.27 -11.51 -5.09
C LEU A 79 -8.77 -11.46 -4.77
N ALA A 80 -7.91 -11.24 -5.77
CA ALA A 80 -6.48 -11.08 -5.55
C ALA A 80 -6.17 -9.84 -4.71
N PHE A 81 -6.84 -8.71 -4.97
CA PHE A 81 -6.68 -7.48 -4.18
C PHE A 81 -7.23 -7.64 -2.77
N GLN A 82 -8.39 -8.28 -2.60
CA GLN A 82 -8.89 -8.63 -1.27
C GLN A 82 -7.86 -9.41 -0.47
N GLY A 83 -7.22 -10.41 -1.08
CA GLY A 83 -6.15 -11.19 -0.43
C GLY A 83 -4.95 -10.33 -0.04
N SER A 84 -4.57 -9.31 -0.83
CA SER A 84 -3.52 -8.36 -0.46
C SER A 84 -3.92 -7.56 0.77
N HIS A 85 -5.12 -7.01 0.82
CA HIS A 85 -5.62 -6.27 1.98
C HIS A 85 -5.72 -7.14 3.24
N GLU A 86 -6.05 -8.43 3.11
CA GLU A 86 -6.03 -9.36 4.23
C GLU A 86 -4.62 -9.55 4.79
N ILE A 87 -3.60 -9.64 3.94
CA ILE A 87 -2.19 -9.69 4.35
C ILE A 87 -1.78 -8.37 5.02
N HIS A 88 -2.13 -7.21 4.45
CA HIS A 88 -1.84 -5.89 5.05
C HIS A 88 -2.47 -5.77 6.43
N ARG A 89 -3.75 -6.11 6.57
CA ARG A 89 -4.45 -6.15 7.86
C ARG A 89 -3.70 -6.99 8.89
N ASP A 90 -3.30 -8.21 8.55
CA ASP A 90 -2.64 -9.11 9.48
C ASP A 90 -1.27 -8.57 9.93
N LEU A 91 -0.50 -8.01 9.00
CA LEU A 91 0.77 -7.34 9.31
C LEU A 91 0.58 -6.15 10.26
N ILE A 92 -0.47 -5.34 10.06
CA ILE A 92 -0.75 -4.17 10.89
C ILE A 92 -1.26 -4.62 12.27
N VAL A 93 -2.14 -5.61 12.36
CA VAL A 93 -2.61 -6.20 13.63
C VAL A 93 -1.42 -6.65 14.47
N ASP A 94 -0.49 -7.38 13.87
CA ASP A 94 0.72 -7.84 14.56
C ASP A 94 1.61 -6.67 14.99
N ALA A 95 1.72 -5.62 14.17
CA ALA A 95 2.49 -4.43 14.51
C ALA A 95 1.87 -3.68 15.70
N VAL A 96 0.55 -3.50 15.73
CA VAL A 96 -0.18 -2.88 16.85
C VAL A 96 0.07 -3.66 18.14
N LYS A 97 -0.06 -4.98 18.11
CA LYS A 97 0.18 -5.85 19.27
C LYS A 97 1.62 -5.77 19.75
N ARG A 98 2.61 -5.81 18.85
CA ARG A 98 4.03 -5.67 19.21
C ARG A 98 4.35 -4.32 19.85
N LYS A 99 3.62 -3.26 19.50
CA LYS A 99 3.74 -1.93 20.13
C LYS A 99 2.94 -1.81 21.44
N GLY A 100 2.32 -2.89 21.92
CA GLY A 100 1.53 -2.91 23.15
C GLY A 100 0.15 -2.26 23.04
N GLY A 101 -0.31 -2.01 21.81
CA GLY A 101 -1.64 -1.48 21.54
C GLY A 101 -2.71 -2.55 21.36
N SER A 102 -3.96 -2.10 21.24
CA SER A 102 -5.10 -2.94 20.87
C SER A 102 -5.50 -2.65 19.43
N PRO A 103 -5.52 -3.66 18.53
CA PRO A 103 -6.00 -3.47 17.16
C PRO A 103 -7.46 -3.02 17.14
N VAL A 104 -7.78 -2.07 16.26
CA VAL A 104 -9.17 -1.67 16.02
C VAL A 104 -9.91 -2.81 15.32
N GLU A 105 -11.13 -3.08 15.77
CA GLU A 105 -11.99 -4.09 15.15
C GLU A 105 -12.69 -3.55 13.89
N PRO A 106 -13.02 -4.43 12.92
CA PRO A 106 -13.80 -4.02 11.76
C PRO A 106 -15.19 -3.53 12.19
N LYS A 107 -15.74 -2.58 11.45
CA LYS A 107 -17.13 -2.16 11.65
C LYS A 107 -18.07 -3.31 11.25
N LYS A 108 -19.28 -3.30 11.81
CA LYS A 108 -20.33 -4.26 11.45
C LYS A 108 -20.79 -4.09 10.00
N GLU A 109 -20.69 -2.87 9.48
CA GLU A 109 -21.10 -2.50 8.13
C GLU A 109 -20.33 -1.27 7.66
N TYR A 110 -20.09 -1.20 6.34
CA TYR A 110 -19.53 -0.03 5.65
C TYR A 110 -20.49 0.40 4.55
N VAL A 111 -20.79 1.70 4.50
CA VAL A 111 -21.69 2.31 3.52
C VAL A 111 -20.87 3.23 2.60
N PHE A 112 -20.90 2.96 1.30
CA PHE A 112 -20.08 3.70 0.34
C PHE A 112 -20.80 4.86 -0.33
N GLY A 113 -22.11 5.04 -0.07
CA GLY A 113 -22.89 6.21 -0.52
C GLY A 113 -23.06 6.33 -2.04
N VAL A 114 -22.72 5.29 -2.80
CA VAL A 114 -22.87 5.24 -4.27
C VAL A 114 -23.68 4.01 -4.66
N PRO A 115 -24.65 4.12 -5.59
CA PRO A 115 -25.36 2.97 -6.11
C PRO A 115 -24.40 2.13 -6.97
N LEU A 116 -24.43 0.81 -6.78
CA LEU A 116 -23.67 -0.15 -7.60
C LEU A 116 -24.68 -0.91 -8.46
N VAL A 117 -24.82 -0.55 -9.72
CA VAL A 117 -25.81 -1.13 -10.64
C VAL A 117 -25.19 -1.88 -11.82
N ASN A 118 -23.89 -1.73 -12.04
CA ASN A 118 -23.12 -2.41 -13.09
C ASN A 118 -21.67 -2.57 -12.71
N GLU A 119 -20.90 -3.32 -13.51
CA GLU A 119 -19.47 -3.58 -13.29
C GLU A 119 -18.64 -2.29 -13.17
N LYS A 120 -18.93 -1.29 -14.02
CA LYS A 120 -18.19 -0.04 -14.02
C LYS A 120 -18.32 0.69 -12.69
N ASP A 121 -19.50 0.72 -12.09
CA ASP A 121 -19.72 1.37 -10.80
C ASP A 121 -18.89 0.70 -9.69
N VAL A 122 -18.82 -0.63 -9.71
CA VAL A 122 -18.00 -1.41 -8.76
C VAL A 122 -16.52 -1.11 -8.95
N LEU A 123 -16.03 -1.10 -10.18
CA LEU A 123 -14.63 -0.78 -10.50
C LEU A 123 -14.26 0.66 -10.15
N GLU A 124 -15.18 1.62 -10.35
CA GLU A 124 -14.98 3.02 -9.98
C GLU A 124 -14.90 3.20 -8.45
N LEU A 125 -15.75 2.48 -7.70
CA LEU A 125 -15.67 2.48 -6.24
C LEU A 125 -14.34 1.88 -5.79
N ALA A 126 -13.95 0.71 -6.30
CA ALA A 126 -12.68 0.09 -6.00
C ALA A 126 -11.51 1.06 -6.28
N PHE A 127 -11.48 1.67 -7.47
CA PHE A 127 -10.44 2.65 -7.82
C PHE A 127 -10.36 3.81 -6.83
N LYS A 128 -11.50 4.35 -6.38
CA LYS A 128 -11.52 5.43 -5.38
C LYS A 128 -10.96 4.98 -4.03
N LEU A 129 -11.25 3.75 -3.61
CA LEU A 129 -10.75 3.20 -2.36
C LEU A 129 -9.23 3.00 -2.41
N GLU A 130 -8.69 2.44 -3.50
CA GLU A 130 -7.24 2.27 -3.67
C GLU A 130 -6.48 3.60 -3.69
N VAL A 131 -7.00 4.60 -4.43
CA VAL A 131 -6.42 5.94 -4.43
C VAL A 131 -6.51 6.58 -3.05
N GLY A 132 -7.60 6.37 -2.33
CA GLY A 132 -7.78 6.83 -0.95
C GLY A 132 -6.78 6.20 0.00
N ALA A 133 -6.59 4.87 -0.09
CA ALA A 133 -5.61 4.13 0.71
C ALA A 133 -4.18 4.59 0.41
N ALA A 134 -3.80 4.70 -0.88
CA ALA A 134 -2.49 5.20 -1.27
C ALA A 134 -2.21 6.60 -0.70
N ARG A 135 -3.18 7.51 -0.75
CA ARG A 135 -3.06 8.86 -0.13
C ARG A 135 -2.88 8.79 1.37
N ALA A 136 -3.67 7.95 2.04
CA ALA A 136 -3.59 7.79 3.49
C ALA A 136 -2.20 7.27 3.90
N TYR A 137 -1.68 6.23 3.24
CA TYR A 137 -0.33 5.72 3.51
C TYR A 137 0.75 6.76 3.20
N LEU A 138 0.62 7.54 2.11
CA LEU A 138 1.56 8.63 1.80
C LEU A 138 1.61 9.69 2.91
N THR A 139 0.47 10.01 3.53
CA THR A 139 0.40 11.02 4.60
C THR A 139 0.98 10.56 5.92
N VAL A 140 1.14 9.25 6.14
CA VAL A 140 1.62 8.68 7.42
C VAL A 140 3.01 8.06 7.34
N VAL A 141 3.51 7.75 6.14
CA VAL A 141 4.78 7.03 5.94
C VAL A 141 5.98 7.68 6.64
N ASP A 142 6.03 9.00 6.70
CA ASP A 142 7.09 9.78 7.33
C ASP A 142 6.82 10.12 8.80
N LYS A 143 5.64 9.76 9.33
CA LYS A 143 5.23 10.10 10.71
C LYS A 143 5.54 9.02 11.70
N PHE A 144 5.75 7.76 11.26
CA PHE A 144 6.16 6.69 12.15
C PHE A 144 7.50 6.97 12.80
N GLN A 145 7.58 6.76 14.09
CA GLN A 145 8.85 6.83 14.85
C GLN A 145 9.72 5.62 14.53
N ASP A 146 9.11 4.45 14.40
CA ASP A 146 9.78 3.22 14.03
C ASP A 146 10.00 3.16 12.51
N ARG A 147 11.27 3.20 12.11
CA ARG A 147 11.66 3.14 10.69
C ARG A 147 11.21 1.85 9.99
N ALA A 148 11.07 0.75 10.72
CA ALA A 148 10.56 -0.49 10.14
C ALA A 148 9.09 -0.37 9.81
N LEU A 149 8.31 0.37 10.59
CA LEU A 149 6.91 0.70 10.30
C LEU A 149 6.80 1.63 9.09
N SER A 150 7.64 2.70 9.01
CA SER A 150 7.72 3.54 7.80
C SER A 150 8.00 2.72 6.55
N ALA A 151 8.97 1.81 6.62
CA ALA A 151 9.32 0.95 5.49
C ALA A 151 8.18 0.00 5.10
N SER A 152 7.44 -0.52 6.08
CA SER A 152 6.27 -1.38 5.84
C SER A 152 5.13 -0.58 5.23
N ALA A 153 4.82 0.61 5.75
CA ALA A 153 3.82 1.51 5.19
C ALA A 153 4.15 1.91 3.74
N GLY A 154 5.43 2.14 3.42
CA GLY A 154 5.88 2.42 2.06
C GLY A 154 5.69 1.24 1.09
N ARG A 155 5.81 -0.01 1.57
CA ARG A 155 5.50 -1.20 0.75
C ARG A 155 4.01 -1.32 0.48
N ILE A 156 3.17 -1.15 1.51
CA ILE A 156 1.71 -1.16 1.34
C ILE A 156 1.29 -0.03 0.39
N LEU A 157 1.81 1.19 0.57
CA LEU A 157 1.59 2.29 -0.38
C LEU A 157 1.88 1.88 -1.82
N SER A 158 2.97 1.13 -2.06
CA SER A 158 3.31 0.66 -3.40
C SER A 158 2.28 -0.31 -3.95
N ASP A 159 1.75 -1.20 -3.11
CA ASP A 159 0.72 -2.16 -3.50
C ASP A 159 -0.60 -1.43 -3.82
N GLU A 160 -1.02 -0.44 -3.03
CA GLU A 160 -2.22 0.37 -3.30
C GLU A 160 -2.12 1.14 -4.64
N VAL A 161 -0.93 1.69 -4.95
CA VAL A 161 -0.67 2.33 -6.25
C VAL A 161 -0.75 1.32 -7.40
N LEU A 162 -0.25 0.10 -7.22
CA LEU A 162 -0.35 -0.97 -8.21
C LEU A 162 -1.80 -1.40 -8.42
N HIS A 163 -2.59 -1.59 -7.35
CA HIS A 163 -4.02 -1.90 -7.44
C HIS A 163 -4.76 -0.80 -8.20
N ALA A 164 -4.56 0.47 -7.83
CA ALA A 164 -5.15 1.61 -8.54
C ALA A 164 -4.75 1.65 -10.01
N THR A 165 -3.50 1.32 -10.35
CA THR A 165 -3.01 1.28 -11.73
C THR A 165 -3.69 0.19 -12.55
N VAL A 166 -3.87 -1.00 -11.99
CA VAL A 166 -4.61 -2.10 -12.65
C VAL A 166 -6.07 -1.68 -12.87
N LEU A 167 -6.73 -1.10 -11.88
CA LEU A 167 -8.11 -0.62 -12.01
C LEU A 167 -8.25 0.49 -13.05
N ARG A 168 -7.27 1.40 -13.16
CA ARG A 168 -7.22 2.38 -14.27
C ARG A 168 -7.21 1.68 -15.63
N SER A 169 -6.37 0.66 -15.79
CA SER A 169 -6.29 -0.11 -17.03
C SER A 169 -7.62 -0.77 -17.38
N VAL A 170 -8.26 -1.42 -16.38
CA VAL A 170 -9.56 -2.08 -16.58
C VAL A 170 -10.67 -1.07 -16.93
N LEU A 171 -10.60 0.13 -16.35
CA LEU A 171 -11.53 1.24 -16.65
C LEU A 171 -11.22 1.95 -17.97
N GLY A 172 -10.24 1.50 -18.75
CA GLY A 172 -9.86 2.12 -20.03
C GLY A 172 -9.19 3.49 -19.88
N ARG A 173 -8.59 3.77 -18.71
CA ARG A 173 -7.87 5.01 -18.43
C ARG A 173 -6.38 4.86 -18.69
N ASP A 174 -5.69 5.97 -18.92
CA ASP A 174 -4.23 5.99 -19.01
C ASP A 174 -3.58 5.40 -17.76
N VAL A 175 -2.72 4.39 -17.95
CA VAL A 175 -1.97 3.74 -16.85
C VAL A 175 -0.73 4.53 -16.43
N VAL A 176 -0.25 5.44 -17.29
CA VAL A 176 0.80 6.40 -16.97
C VAL A 176 0.13 7.74 -16.65
N PRO A 177 -0.31 7.98 -15.43
CA PRO A 177 -0.86 9.27 -15.09
C PRO A 177 0.26 10.30 -15.16
N THR A 178 0.01 11.42 -15.85
CA THR A 178 0.82 12.59 -15.65
C THR A 178 0.78 12.97 -14.16
N PHE A 179 1.79 12.65 -13.40
CA PHE A 179 2.17 13.09 -12.04
C PHE A 179 1.08 13.28 -10.97
N ARG A 180 -0.20 12.90 -11.17
CA ARG A 180 -1.31 13.34 -10.32
C ARG A 180 -2.13 12.21 -9.69
N LEU A 181 -1.58 10.99 -9.58
CA LEU A 181 -2.33 9.90 -8.96
C LEU A 181 -2.60 10.18 -7.47
N ILE A 182 -1.76 11.01 -6.86
CA ILE A 182 -1.75 11.28 -5.42
C ILE A 182 -1.87 12.77 -5.10
N GLU A 183 -1.87 13.65 -6.09
CA GLU A 183 -2.15 15.06 -5.87
C GLU A 183 -3.66 15.31 -5.72
N ASN A 184 -4.02 16.04 -4.69
CA ASN A 184 -5.32 16.58 -4.20
C ASN A 184 -6.58 16.21 -4.98
#